data_f1eea32898a46b885b5a5341c6da60be
#
_entry.id   f1eea32898a46b885b5a5341c6da60be
#
_cell.length_a   1.000
_cell.length_b   1.000
_cell.length_c   1.000
_cell.angle_alpha   90.00
_cell.angle_beta   90.00
_cell.angle_gamma   90.00
#
_symmetry.space_group_name_H-M   'P 1'
#
loop_
_entity.id
_entity.type
_entity.pdbx_description
1 polymer ?
#
loop_
_entity_poly.entity_id
_entity_poly.type
_entity_poly.pdbx_seq_one_letter_code
_entity_poly.pdbx_strand_id
1 'polypeptide(L)'
;MWQNIIFVGLGSIVGGVSRYFISEWSRHLFPSSFPWGTFIVNIAGCFLLGLLSGFFTSHPALVYRLFFTVGFCGSFTTFSTFSFENLQLLSNKAYGLFSLNIGLSLILGILFAGLGYLMTNK
;
A
#
# COMPACT_ATOMS: atom_id res chain seq x y z
N MET A 1 1.36 -20.53 -16.56
CA MET A 1 0.82 -19.16 -16.74
C MET A 1 -0.55 -18.97 -16.05
N TRP A 2 -1.53 -19.82 -16.32
CA TRP A 2 -2.88 -19.70 -15.72
C TRP A 2 -2.86 -19.77 -14.19
N GLN A 3 -2.06 -20.67 -13.60
CA GLN A 3 -1.90 -20.76 -12.16
C GLN A 3 -1.42 -19.42 -11.55
N ASN A 4 -0.46 -18.77 -12.19
CA ASN A 4 0.05 -17.48 -11.71
C ASN A 4 -1.05 -16.39 -11.73
N ILE A 5 -1.87 -16.36 -12.79
CA ILE A 5 -2.99 -15.42 -12.91
C ILE A 5 -4.02 -15.65 -11.81
N ILE A 6 -4.36 -16.91 -11.52
CA ILE A 6 -5.32 -17.27 -10.46
C ILE A 6 -4.81 -16.78 -9.09
N PHE A 7 -3.54 -17.02 -8.76
CA PHE A 7 -2.98 -16.61 -7.47
C PHE A 7 -2.87 -15.08 -7.34
N VAL A 8 -2.49 -14.39 -8.41
CA VAL A 8 -2.54 -12.92 -8.44
C VAL A 8 -3.98 -12.43 -8.24
N GLY A 9 -4.96 -13.01 -8.94
CA GLY A 9 -6.37 -12.66 -8.80
C GLY A 9 -6.90 -12.84 -7.37
N LEU A 10 -6.62 -13.99 -6.75
CA LEU A 10 -7.02 -14.26 -5.37
C LEU A 10 -6.37 -13.28 -4.38
N GLY A 11 -5.07 -13.02 -4.53
CA GLY A 11 -4.37 -12.02 -3.72
C GLY A 11 -4.96 -10.63 -3.90
N SER A 12 -5.32 -10.27 -5.15
CA SER A 12 -5.93 -8.98 -5.46
C SER A 12 -7.30 -8.79 -4.82
N ILE A 13 -8.13 -9.83 -4.78
CA ILE A 13 -9.42 -9.78 -4.08
C ILE A 13 -9.20 -9.49 -2.60
N VAL A 14 -8.33 -10.24 -1.95
CA VAL A 14 -8.05 -10.05 -0.51
C VAL A 14 -7.45 -8.66 -0.26
N GLY A 15 -6.48 -8.24 -1.05
CA GLY A 15 -5.84 -6.93 -0.90
C GLY A 15 -6.81 -5.76 -1.11
N GLY A 16 -7.61 -5.80 -2.18
CA GLY A 16 -8.59 -4.75 -2.48
C GLY A 16 -9.70 -4.65 -1.44
N VAL A 17 -10.22 -5.77 -0.96
CA VAL A 17 -11.23 -5.79 0.12
C VAL A 17 -10.64 -5.26 1.42
N SER A 18 -9.42 -5.68 1.78
CA SER A 18 -8.73 -5.17 2.97
C SER A 18 -8.52 -3.66 2.90
N ARG A 19 -8.11 -3.13 1.76
CA ARG A 19 -7.98 -1.68 1.53
C ARG A 19 -9.30 -0.95 1.74
N TYR A 20 -10.39 -1.49 1.20
CA TYR A 20 -11.71 -0.90 1.37
C TYR A 20 -12.09 -0.79 2.86
N PHE A 21 -11.95 -1.88 3.62
CA PHE A 21 -12.27 -1.89 5.04
C PHE A 21 -11.42 -0.90 5.84
N ILE A 22 -10.12 -0.86 5.61
CA ILE A 22 -9.23 0.06 6.33
C ILE A 22 -9.56 1.52 5.97
N SER A 23 -9.86 1.81 4.71
CA SER A 23 -10.25 3.14 4.27
C SER A 23 -11.56 3.60 4.92
N GLU A 24 -12.57 2.74 4.95
CA GLU A 24 -13.84 3.03 5.63
C GLU A 24 -13.65 3.23 7.13
N TRP A 25 -12.93 2.33 7.77
CA TRP A 25 -12.66 2.42 9.21
C TRP A 25 -11.88 3.69 9.57
N SER A 26 -10.89 4.05 8.76
CA SER A 26 -10.12 5.28 8.97
C SER A 26 -10.95 6.53 8.88
N ARG A 27 -11.96 6.57 8.01
CA ARG A 27 -12.89 7.71 7.93
C ARG A 27 -13.68 7.91 9.20
N HIS A 28 -14.08 6.84 9.87
CA HIS A 28 -14.78 6.92 11.15
C HIS A 28 -13.89 7.31 12.32
N LEU A 29 -12.64 6.83 12.33
CA LEU A 29 -11.68 7.10 13.42
C LEU A 29 -11.04 8.49 13.31
N PHE A 30 -10.79 8.96 12.10
CA PHE A 30 -10.05 10.21 11.83
C PHE A 30 -10.87 11.14 10.93
N PRO A 31 -11.92 11.81 11.47
CA PRO A 31 -12.74 12.73 10.69
C PRO A 31 -11.96 14.03 10.40
N SER A 32 -11.10 14.00 9.41
CA SER A 32 -10.29 15.16 8.99
C SER A 32 -10.17 15.20 7.47
N SER A 33 -9.69 16.34 6.95
CA SER A 33 -9.44 16.48 5.51
C SER A 33 -8.22 15.70 5.01
N PHE A 34 -7.36 15.23 5.91
CA PHE A 34 -6.22 14.41 5.55
C PHE A 34 -6.67 12.98 5.16
N PRO A 35 -6.18 12.43 4.05
CA PRO A 35 -6.61 11.11 3.55
C PRO A 35 -5.95 9.96 4.32
N TRP A 36 -6.34 9.76 5.57
CA TRP A 36 -5.74 8.76 6.47
C TRP A 36 -5.85 7.34 5.94
N GLY A 37 -6.98 6.97 5.33
CA GLY A 37 -7.18 5.62 4.81
C GLY A 37 -6.14 5.24 3.77
N THR A 38 -5.99 6.04 2.75
CA THR A 38 -5.00 5.85 1.69
C THR A 38 -3.57 5.92 2.23
N PHE A 39 -3.30 6.86 3.12
CA PHE A 39 -1.99 6.99 3.77
C PHE A 39 -1.60 5.72 4.52
N ILE A 40 -2.50 5.20 5.38
CA ILE A 40 -2.24 3.99 6.18
C ILE A 40 -2.02 2.77 5.30
N VAL A 41 -2.89 2.52 4.31
CA VAL A 41 -2.75 1.33 3.45
C VAL A 41 -1.48 1.40 2.60
N ASN A 42 -1.10 2.58 2.14
CA ASN A 42 0.11 2.74 1.34
C ASN A 42 1.38 2.52 2.18
N ILE A 43 1.46 3.09 3.38
CA ILE A 43 2.62 2.89 4.27
C ILE A 43 2.69 1.45 4.75
N ALA A 44 1.58 0.87 5.21
CA ALA A 44 1.53 -0.53 5.63
C ALA A 44 1.87 -1.48 4.47
N GLY A 45 1.35 -1.21 3.29
CA GLY A 45 1.64 -1.99 2.08
C GLY A 45 3.10 -1.89 1.64
N CYS A 46 3.73 -0.72 1.75
CA CYS A 46 5.16 -0.55 1.50
C CYS A 46 6.00 -1.40 2.45
N PHE A 47 5.66 -1.40 3.73
CA PHE A 47 6.35 -2.23 4.73
C PHE A 47 6.19 -3.71 4.44
N LEU A 48 4.96 -4.18 4.19
CA LEU A 48 4.67 -5.57 3.85
C LEU A 48 5.38 -5.99 2.56
N LEU A 49 5.37 -5.15 1.55
CA LEU A 49 6.06 -5.45 0.28
C LEU A 49 7.57 -5.59 0.50
N GLY A 50 8.16 -4.72 1.32
CA GLY A 50 9.57 -4.84 1.72
C GLY A 50 9.85 -6.16 2.42
N LEU A 51 9.07 -6.49 3.46
CA LEU A 51 9.18 -7.76 4.21
C LEU A 51 9.13 -8.98 3.28
N LEU A 52 8.10 -9.02 2.44
CA LEU A 52 7.87 -10.15 1.53
C LEU A 52 8.96 -10.24 0.47
N SER A 53 9.41 -9.12 -0.06
CA SER A 53 10.48 -9.09 -1.07
C SER A 53 11.80 -9.62 -0.50
N GLY A 54 12.16 -9.22 0.71
CA GLY A 54 13.33 -9.74 1.39
C GLY A 54 13.19 -11.24 1.71
N PHE A 55 12.04 -11.66 2.21
CA PHE A 55 11.76 -13.06 2.51
C PHE A 55 11.90 -13.97 1.26
N PHE A 56 11.26 -13.57 0.16
CA PHE A 56 11.27 -14.36 -1.08
C PHE A 56 12.61 -14.33 -1.82
N THR A 57 13.55 -13.49 -1.42
CA THR A 57 14.93 -13.57 -1.91
C THR A 57 15.59 -14.88 -1.50
N SER A 58 15.38 -15.31 -0.25
CA SER A 58 15.94 -16.54 0.30
C SER A 58 15.02 -17.76 0.12
N HIS A 59 13.74 -17.55 -0.10
CA HIS A 59 12.72 -18.60 -0.20
C HIS A 59 11.94 -18.47 -1.52
N PRO A 60 12.53 -18.85 -2.66
CA PRO A 60 11.90 -18.68 -3.97
C PRO A 60 10.68 -19.60 -4.13
N ALA A 61 9.51 -19.10 -3.90
CA ALA A 61 8.22 -19.76 -4.10
C ALA A 61 7.33 -18.87 -4.98
N LEU A 62 7.47 -19.00 -6.29
CA LEU A 62 6.89 -18.07 -7.28
C LEU A 62 5.40 -17.81 -7.05
N VAL A 63 4.61 -18.84 -6.84
CA VAL A 63 3.16 -18.73 -6.72
C VAL A 63 2.76 -17.90 -5.49
N TYR A 64 3.37 -18.21 -4.33
CA TYR A 64 3.13 -17.46 -3.09
C TYR A 64 3.65 -16.02 -3.19
N ARG A 65 4.81 -15.84 -3.81
CA ARG A 65 5.33 -14.49 -4.07
C ARG A 65 4.34 -13.68 -4.90
N LEU A 66 3.82 -14.25 -5.98
CA LEU A 66 2.84 -13.58 -6.83
C LEU A 66 1.55 -13.25 -6.08
N PHE A 67 1.05 -14.18 -5.26
CA PHE A 67 -0.14 -13.94 -4.44
C PHE A 67 0.05 -12.75 -3.50
N PHE A 68 1.14 -12.76 -2.73
CA PHE A 68 1.35 -11.76 -1.66
C PHE A 68 1.88 -10.42 -2.19
N THR A 69 2.84 -10.42 -3.12
CA THR A 69 3.44 -9.16 -3.58
C THR A 69 2.63 -8.50 -4.69
N VAL A 70 2.38 -9.21 -5.78
CA VAL A 70 1.68 -8.64 -6.94
C VAL A 70 0.17 -8.54 -6.65
N GLY A 71 -0.43 -9.63 -6.17
CA GLY A 71 -1.86 -9.68 -5.90
C GLY A 71 -2.24 -8.83 -4.70
N PHE A 72 -1.86 -9.28 -3.50
CA PHE A 72 -2.27 -8.61 -2.25
C PHE A 72 -1.72 -7.19 -2.14
N CYS A 73 -0.40 -7.01 -2.08
CA CYS A 73 0.19 -5.67 -1.90
C CYS A 73 -0.16 -4.74 -3.05
N GLY A 74 -0.18 -5.22 -4.29
CA GLY A 74 -0.53 -4.43 -5.46
C GLY A 74 -1.95 -3.89 -5.44
N SER A 75 -2.90 -4.62 -4.85
CA SER A 75 -4.30 -4.18 -4.70
C SER A 75 -4.59 -3.50 -3.37
N PHE A 76 -3.80 -3.79 -2.35
CA PHE A 76 -3.91 -3.17 -1.03
C PHE A 76 -3.45 -1.71 -1.05
N THR A 77 -2.39 -1.39 -1.78
CA THR A 77 -1.90 -0.03 -2.01
C THR A 77 -2.57 0.60 -3.22
N THR A 78 -2.57 1.94 -3.29
CA THR A 78 -3.17 2.63 -4.42
C THR A 78 -2.49 3.98 -4.72
N PHE A 79 -2.02 4.13 -5.94
CA PHE A 79 -1.50 5.39 -6.45
C PHE A 79 -2.61 6.28 -7.02
N SER A 80 -3.60 5.69 -7.67
CA SER A 80 -4.70 6.45 -8.30
C SER A 80 -5.55 7.21 -7.28
N THR A 81 -5.94 6.55 -6.19
CA THR A 81 -6.67 7.20 -5.10
C THR A 81 -5.82 8.28 -4.43
N PHE A 82 -4.55 8.01 -4.17
CA PHE A 82 -3.60 8.99 -3.65
C PHE A 82 -3.52 10.23 -4.55
N SER A 83 -3.39 10.05 -5.85
CA SER A 83 -3.32 11.15 -6.80
C SER A 83 -4.61 11.97 -6.82
N PHE A 84 -5.77 11.30 -6.81
CA PHE A 84 -7.07 11.97 -6.83
C PHE A 84 -7.34 12.75 -5.54
N GLU A 85 -7.00 12.17 -4.38
CA GLU A 85 -7.13 12.85 -3.09
C GLU A 85 -6.23 14.08 -3.00
N ASN A 86 -5.02 14.01 -3.53
CA ASN A 86 -4.13 15.18 -3.62
C ASN A 86 -4.69 16.26 -4.55
N LEU A 87 -5.32 15.88 -5.66
CA LEU A 87 -6.02 16.82 -6.52
C LEU A 87 -7.17 17.51 -5.77
N GLN A 88 -7.92 16.78 -4.96
CA GLN A 88 -8.99 17.36 -4.11
C GLN A 88 -8.42 18.35 -3.08
N LEU A 89 -7.30 18.01 -2.43
CA LEU A 89 -6.63 18.94 -1.50
C LEU A 89 -6.20 20.23 -2.20
N LEU A 90 -5.64 20.14 -3.40
CA LEU A 90 -5.30 21.31 -4.22
C LEU A 90 -6.54 22.13 -4.57
N SER A 91 -7.60 21.49 -5.02
CA SER A 91 -8.86 22.17 -5.41
C SER A 91 -9.50 22.90 -4.22
N ASN A 92 -9.35 22.37 -3.02
CA ASN A 92 -9.82 22.97 -1.78
C ASN A 92 -8.81 23.96 -1.18
N LYS A 93 -7.72 24.26 -1.89
CA LYS A 93 -6.64 25.16 -1.44
C LYS A 93 -5.97 24.71 -0.12
N ALA A 94 -6.02 23.43 0.20
CA ALA A 94 -5.39 22.85 1.37
C ALA A 94 -3.92 22.50 1.08
N TYR A 95 -3.13 23.52 0.76
CA TYR A 95 -1.74 23.36 0.31
C TYR A 95 -0.83 22.71 1.36
N GLY A 96 -1.06 23.01 2.64
CA GLY A 96 -0.30 22.40 3.74
C GLY A 96 -0.52 20.89 3.80
N LEU A 97 -1.78 20.45 3.77
CA LEU A 97 -2.12 19.02 3.78
C LEU A 97 -1.67 18.31 2.50
N PHE A 98 -1.79 18.97 1.36
CA PHE A 98 -1.27 18.46 0.09
C PHE A 98 0.24 18.17 0.17
N SER A 99 1.03 19.16 0.58
CA SER A 99 2.48 19.03 0.71
C SER A 99 2.86 17.97 1.74
N LEU A 100 2.17 17.94 2.87
CA LEU A 100 2.36 16.96 3.94
C LEU A 100 2.07 15.54 3.46
N ASN A 101 0.95 15.33 2.77
CA ASN A 101 0.57 14.01 2.27
C ASN A 101 1.59 13.47 1.26
N ILE A 102 2.00 14.29 0.30
CA ILE A 102 3.02 13.88 -0.68
C ILE A 102 4.35 13.60 0.01
N GLY A 103 4.85 14.52 0.82
CA GLY A 103 6.15 14.40 1.48
C GLY A 103 6.21 13.18 2.41
N LEU A 104 5.24 13.04 3.32
CA LEU A 104 5.19 11.91 4.25
C LEU A 104 4.96 10.58 3.54
N SER A 105 4.09 10.53 2.54
CA SER A 105 3.83 9.29 1.79
C SER A 105 5.08 8.80 1.08
N LEU A 106 5.84 9.66 0.44
CA LEU A 106 7.08 9.30 -0.25
C LEU A 106 8.18 8.91 0.74
N ILE A 107 8.44 9.74 1.74
CA ILE A 107 9.53 9.49 2.69
C ILE A 107 9.25 8.24 3.52
N LEU A 108 8.08 8.15 4.15
CA LEU A 108 7.73 7.01 4.99
C LEU A 108 7.51 5.74 4.15
N GLY A 109 6.95 5.85 2.95
CA GLY A 109 6.79 4.72 2.05
C GLY A 109 8.13 4.06 1.73
N ILE A 110 9.12 4.82 1.33
CA ILE A 110 10.46 4.32 1.02
C ILE A 110 11.16 3.78 2.28
N LEU A 111 11.07 4.50 3.40
CA LEU A 111 11.66 4.07 4.67
C LEU A 111 11.08 2.73 5.14
N PHE A 112 9.76 2.61 5.16
CA PHE A 112 9.11 1.39 5.62
C PHE A 112 9.33 0.21 4.67
N ALA A 113 9.36 0.44 3.37
CA ALA A 113 9.76 -0.60 2.40
C ALA A 113 11.19 -1.07 2.65
N GLY A 114 12.11 -0.14 2.87
CA GLY A 114 13.52 -0.44 3.21
C GLY A 114 13.65 -1.18 4.52
N LEU A 115 12.96 -0.75 5.57
CA LEU A 115 12.96 -1.43 6.87
C LEU A 115 12.43 -2.86 6.75
N GLY A 116 11.29 -3.04 6.08
CA GLY A 116 10.72 -4.36 5.87
C GLY A 116 11.70 -5.29 5.14
N TYR A 117 12.31 -4.79 4.08
CA TYR A 117 13.31 -5.55 3.30
C TYR A 117 14.51 -5.96 4.15
N LEU A 118 15.10 -5.04 4.89
CA LEU A 118 16.26 -5.31 5.74
C LEU A 118 15.97 -6.30 6.87
N MET A 119 14.74 -6.37 7.36
CA MET A 119 14.35 -7.32 8.41
C MET A 119 14.36 -8.77 7.94
N THR A 120 14.14 -9.02 6.67
CA THR A 120 13.95 -10.38 6.11
C THR A 120 15.01 -10.79 5.10
N ASN A 121 15.74 -9.83 4.55
CA ASN A 121 16.81 -10.13 3.59
C ASN A 121 18.08 -10.59 4.35
N LYS A 122 18.17 -11.90 4.59
CA LYS A 122 19.31 -12.54 5.27
C LYS A 122 19.95 -13.58 4.39
#